data_b5f6cbf031d2e04cac5fefd46f968c94
#
_entry.id   b5f6cbf031d2e04cac5fefd46f968c94
#
_cell.length_a   1.000
_cell.length_b   1.000
_cell.length_c   1.000
_cell.angle_alpha   90.00
_cell.angle_beta   90.00
_cell.angle_gamma   90.00
#
_symmetry.space_group_name_H-M   'P 1'
#
loop_
_entity.id
_entity.type
_entity.pdbx_description
1 polymer ?
#
loop_
_entity_poly.entity_id
_entity_poly.type
_entity_poly.pdbx_seq_one_letter_code
_entity_poly.pdbx_strand_id
1 'polypeptide(L)'
;MTPIRERWLMLTLAGIQFTHILDFMVMMPLGPQFTKVFSISDAQFGALVSAYTFAAGVSGLLAATYLDRFDRKRLLLVLYCAFTTATMACALSETYVQFMGARIAAGLFGGVLSALSQTIIADVIPFERRGRAMGIVMSSFSVSTVAGVPIGLYLAANLSWHAPFWLVVGLSLCVIAVACVTVPKIDAHLHQPERSSVVGGILETVKETNHLWAFLFTGLSVMTGFMVIPYITIYMEANLGVSGDDIVLVYFVGGLATLVSARVIGVLADKRGKVWIYQRLNWVVWLPLFAITLLPNGSPLWLIAVVYVLFFVIVSGRMIPSSAIMASAANPKRRGTFMALSGASQSLGMALGAVAGGLLISRDANGLVVGYWLTAAAGFALALLSLAVLNKVSVHANTPSTTVVSPQFPGPESG
;
A
#
# COMPACT_ATOMS: atom_id res chain seq x y z
N MET A 1 -25.48 16.46 -1.35
CA MET A 1 -25.30 15.71 -0.08
C MET A 1 -25.11 16.70 1.06
N THR A 2 -25.67 16.46 2.26
CA THR A 2 -25.43 17.37 3.39
C THR A 2 -23.98 17.20 3.90
N PRO A 3 -23.35 18.25 4.47
CA PRO A 3 -21.97 18.15 4.98
C PRO A 3 -21.77 17.03 6.02
N ILE A 4 -22.78 16.73 6.80
CA ILE A 4 -22.76 15.66 7.81
C ILE A 4 -22.71 14.29 7.14
N ARG A 5 -23.55 14.04 6.13
CA ARG A 5 -23.54 12.78 5.37
C ARG A 5 -22.23 12.57 4.62
N GLU A 6 -21.65 13.64 4.09
CA GLU A 6 -20.33 13.59 3.43
C GLU A 6 -19.23 13.18 4.42
N ARG A 7 -19.21 13.73 5.62
CA ARG A 7 -18.26 13.34 6.69
C ARG A 7 -18.39 11.87 7.07
N TRP A 8 -19.59 11.38 7.27
CA TRP A 8 -19.83 9.97 7.59
C TRP A 8 -19.40 9.03 6.45
N LEU A 9 -19.68 9.39 5.20
CA LEU A 9 -19.20 8.63 4.06
C LEU A 9 -17.67 8.55 4.04
N MET A 10 -16.98 9.69 4.21
CA MET A 10 -15.50 9.70 4.24
C MET A 10 -14.94 8.86 5.38
N LEU A 11 -15.52 8.94 6.59
CA LEU A 11 -15.10 8.11 7.72
C LEU A 11 -15.35 6.62 7.48
N THR A 12 -16.45 6.27 6.85
CA THR A 12 -16.76 4.88 6.46
C THR A 12 -15.73 4.35 5.45
N LEU A 13 -15.43 5.11 4.41
CA LEU A 13 -14.42 4.72 3.42
C LEU A 13 -13.01 4.67 4.04
N ALA A 14 -12.71 5.57 4.97
CA ALA A 14 -11.46 5.53 5.74
C ALA A 14 -11.40 4.28 6.64
N GLY A 15 -12.51 3.89 7.27
CA GLY A 15 -12.62 2.67 8.06
C GLY A 15 -12.40 1.40 7.23
N ILE A 16 -12.98 1.32 6.03
CA ILE A 16 -12.75 0.22 5.08
C ILE A 16 -11.27 0.15 4.70
N GLN A 17 -10.68 1.30 4.38
CA GLN A 17 -9.25 1.36 4.03
C GLN A 17 -8.35 0.96 5.21
N PHE A 18 -8.70 1.42 6.43
CA PHE A 18 -7.96 1.09 7.64
C PHE A 18 -7.92 -0.42 7.89
N THR A 19 -9.09 -1.10 7.87
CA THR A 19 -9.17 -2.53 8.13
C THR A 19 -8.45 -3.36 7.07
N HIS A 20 -8.59 -3.00 5.81
CA HIS A 20 -7.92 -3.66 4.70
C HIS A 20 -6.38 -3.50 4.78
N ILE A 21 -5.89 -2.28 5.07
CA ILE A 21 -4.46 -2.02 5.22
C ILE A 21 -3.91 -2.72 6.46
N LEU A 22 -4.64 -2.69 7.56
CA LEU A 22 -4.24 -3.36 8.80
C LEU A 22 -4.12 -4.87 8.62
N ASP A 23 -5.11 -5.51 7.98
CA ASP A 23 -5.08 -6.95 7.66
C ASP A 23 -3.83 -7.35 6.86
N PHE A 24 -3.45 -6.52 5.91
CA PHE A 24 -2.23 -6.74 5.13
C PHE A 24 -0.96 -6.51 5.96
N MET A 25 -0.88 -5.40 6.69
CA MET A 25 0.34 -4.98 7.35
C MET A 25 0.67 -5.79 8.60
N VAL A 26 -0.34 -6.21 9.36
CA VAL A 26 -0.14 -6.93 10.63
C VAL A 26 0.50 -8.31 10.42
N MET A 27 0.33 -8.89 9.26
CA MET A 27 0.87 -10.20 8.94
C MET A 27 2.40 -10.23 8.93
N MET A 28 3.06 -9.19 8.40
CA MET A 28 4.51 -9.20 8.23
C MET A 28 5.27 -9.31 9.57
N PRO A 29 4.95 -8.49 10.60
CA PRO A 29 5.62 -8.62 11.88
C PRO A 29 5.24 -9.90 12.66
N LEU A 30 4.22 -10.65 12.26
CA LEU A 30 3.89 -11.97 12.84
C LEU A 30 4.70 -13.14 12.23
N GLY A 31 5.64 -12.87 11.35
CA GLY A 31 6.48 -13.88 10.69
C GLY A 31 7.05 -14.95 11.62
N PRO A 32 7.69 -14.60 12.77
CA PRO A 32 8.22 -15.58 13.71
C PRO A 32 7.17 -16.54 14.26
N GLN A 33 5.95 -16.05 14.51
CA GLN A 33 4.86 -16.88 15.02
C GLN A 33 4.36 -17.84 13.93
N PHE A 34 4.18 -17.38 12.69
CA PHE A 34 3.75 -18.22 11.57
C PHE A 34 4.77 -19.29 11.21
N THR A 35 6.07 -18.95 11.20
CA THR A 35 7.11 -19.96 10.92
C THR A 35 7.15 -21.05 11.98
N LYS A 36 6.87 -20.74 13.25
CA LYS A 36 6.78 -21.71 14.35
C LYS A 36 5.50 -22.52 14.30
N VAL A 37 4.32 -21.86 14.23
CA VAL A 37 3.01 -22.52 14.32
C VAL A 37 2.77 -23.46 13.14
N PHE A 38 3.08 -23.03 11.93
CA PHE A 38 2.87 -23.84 10.72
C PHE A 38 4.10 -24.68 10.34
N SER A 39 5.21 -24.59 11.10
CA SER A 39 6.47 -25.28 10.82
C SER A 39 6.95 -25.04 9.37
N ILE A 40 6.86 -23.80 8.90
CA ILE A 40 7.18 -23.40 7.54
C ILE A 40 8.54 -22.69 7.45
N SER A 41 9.14 -22.76 6.26
CA SER A 41 10.36 -22.01 5.96
C SER A 41 10.10 -20.50 5.77
N ASP A 42 11.16 -19.69 5.87
CA ASP A 42 11.08 -18.25 5.62
C ASP A 42 10.64 -17.96 4.16
N ALA A 43 11.00 -18.82 3.20
CA ALA A 43 10.52 -18.75 1.81
C ALA A 43 9.00 -19.00 1.71
N GLN A 44 8.46 -19.97 2.45
CA GLN A 44 7.02 -20.22 2.50
C GLN A 44 6.27 -19.06 3.18
N PHE A 45 6.87 -18.42 4.17
CA PHE A 45 6.31 -17.20 4.76
C PHE A 45 6.29 -16.04 3.74
N GLY A 46 7.38 -15.86 2.96
CA GLY A 46 7.39 -14.91 1.85
C GLY A 46 6.31 -15.18 0.81
N ALA A 47 6.02 -16.46 0.53
CA ALA A 47 4.93 -16.87 -0.35
C ALA A 47 3.55 -16.49 0.22
N LEU A 48 3.33 -16.58 1.55
CA LEU A 48 2.09 -16.11 2.20
C LEU A 48 1.87 -14.61 2.01
N VAL A 49 2.92 -13.80 2.22
CA VAL A 49 2.86 -12.33 2.00
C VAL A 49 2.60 -12.03 0.53
N SER A 50 3.28 -12.75 -0.36
CA SER A 50 3.14 -12.61 -1.81
C SER A 50 1.76 -13.00 -2.32
N ALA A 51 1.16 -14.06 -1.80
CA ALA A 51 -0.14 -14.56 -2.23
C ALA A 51 -1.23 -13.49 -2.11
N TYR A 52 -1.25 -12.77 -0.99
CA TYR A 52 -2.20 -11.66 -0.79
C TYR A 52 -1.96 -10.52 -1.79
N THR A 53 -0.72 -10.05 -1.91
CA THR A 53 -0.41 -8.90 -2.77
C THR A 53 -0.57 -9.23 -4.25
N PHE A 54 -0.21 -10.44 -4.68
CA PHE A 54 -0.45 -10.91 -6.03
C PHE A 54 -1.95 -10.98 -6.35
N ALA A 55 -2.74 -11.60 -5.47
CA ALA A 55 -4.18 -11.68 -5.60
C ALA A 55 -4.84 -10.29 -5.64
N ALA A 56 -4.39 -9.36 -4.80
CA ALA A 56 -4.85 -7.98 -4.79
C ALA A 56 -4.52 -7.24 -6.10
N GLY A 57 -3.33 -7.46 -6.65
CA GLY A 57 -2.93 -6.89 -7.94
C GLY A 57 -3.78 -7.39 -9.10
N VAL A 58 -4.00 -8.71 -9.18
CA VAL A 58 -4.84 -9.34 -10.21
C VAL A 58 -6.28 -8.85 -10.10
N SER A 59 -6.85 -8.87 -8.88
CA SER A 59 -8.25 -8.45 -8.68
C SER A 59 -8.45 -6.95 -8.94
N GLY A 60 -7.48 -6.11 -8.59
CA GLY A 60 -7.51 -4.67 -8.89
C GLY A 60 -7.54 -4.39 -10.40
N LEU A 61 -6.80 -5.16 -11.21
CA LEU A 61 -6.86 -5.07 -12.67
C LEU A 61 -8.22 -5.54 -13.21
N LEU A 62 -8.70 -6.67 -12.74
CA LEU A 62 -10.00 -7.22 -13.16
C LEU A 62 -11.15 -6.31 -12.73
N ALA A 63 -11.03 -5.62 -11.61
CA ALA A 63 -12.03 -4.69 -11.11
C ALA A 63 -12.44 -3.64 -12.15
N ALA A 64 -11.50 -3.13 -12.93
CA ALA A 64 -11.76 -2.17 -13.99
C ALA A 64 -12.77 -2.67 -15.03
N THR A 65 -12.92 -3.99 -15.21
CA THR A 65 -13.81 -4.60 -16.22
C THR A 65 -15.26 -4.73 -15.78
N TYR A 66 -15.53 -4.74 -14.47
CA TYR A 66 -16.87 -4.99 -13.94
C TYR A 66 -17.39 -3.93 -12.96
N LEU A 67 -16.52 -3.11 -12.38
CA LEU A 67 -16.92 -2.10 -11.38
C LEU A 67 -18.07 -1.20 -11.89
N ASP A 68 -18.05 -0.84 -13.16
CA ASP A 68 -19.04 0.07 -13.76
C ASP A 68 -20.38 -0.61 -14.10
N ARG A 69 -20.50 -1.93 -13.90
CA ARG A 69 -21.73 -2.69 -14.21
C ARG A 69 -22.68 -2.83 -13.01
N PHE A 70 -22.23 -2.45 -11.82
CA PHE A 70 -22.97 -2.66 -10.58
C PHE A 70 -23.15 -1.35 -9.80
N ASP A 71 -24.24 -1.27 -9.02
CA ASP A 71 -24.42 -0.21 -8.02
C ASP A 71 -23.25 -0.21 -7.04
N ARG A 72 -22.60 0.95 -6.87
CA ARG A 72 -21.37 1.08 -6.06
C ARG A 72 -21.57 0.65 -4.61
N LYS A 73 -22.72 0.99 -4.01
CA LYS A 73 -23.04 0.61 -2.63
C LYS A 73 -23.14 -0.89 -2.47
N ARG A 74 -23.93 -1.55 -3.35
CA ARG A 74 -24.12 -3.00 -3.28
C ARG A 74 -22.79 -3.72 -3.48
N LEU A 75 -22.03 -3.32 -4.48
CA LEU A 75 -20.74 -3.91 -4.78
C LEU A 75 -19.75 -3.74 -3.61
N LEU A 76 -19.69 -2.54 -3.00
CA LEU A 76 -18.85 -2.26 -1.84
C LEU A 76 -19.19 -3.18 -0.67
N LEU A 77 -20.48 -3.29 -0.32
CA LEU A 77 -20.93 -4.14 0.79
C LEU A 77 -20.65 -5.61 0.53
N VAL A 78 -20.93 -6.13 -0.68
CA VAL A 78 -20.65 -7.53 -1.03
C VAL A 78 -19.16 -7.84 -0.94
N LEU A 79 -18.31 -7.02 -1.55
CA LEU A 79 -16.86 -7.21 -1.52
C LEU A 79 -16.29 -7.06 -0.11
N TYR A 80 -16.82 -6.13 0.68
CA TYR A 80 -16.34 -5.92 2.04
C TYR A 80 -16.82 -7.03 3.00
N CYS A 81 -18.01 -7.56 2.84
CA CYS A 81 -18.45 -8.76 3.54
C CYS A 81 -17.58 -9.98 3.15
N ALA A 82 -17.30 -10.15 1.86
CA ALA A 82 -16.44 -11.24 1.39
C ALA A 82 -14.99 -11.11 1.92
N PHE A 83 -14.44 -9.90 1.96
CA PHE A 83 -13.15 -9.61 2.59
C PHE A 83 -13.17 -9.96 4.10
N THR A 84 -14.21 -9.53 4.81
CA THR A 84 -14.37 -9.82 6.25
C THR A 84 -14.48 -11.33 6.51
N THR A 85 -15.21 -12.06 5.66
CA THR A 85 -15.31 -13.53 5.73
C THR A 85 -13.96 -14.20 5.45
N ALA A 86 -13.19 -13.71 4.47
CA ALA A 86 -11.85 -14.21 4.18
C ALA A 86 -10.88 -13.95 5.34
N THR A 87 -10.94 -12.75 5.96
CA THR A 87 -10.14 -12.44 7.16
C THR A 87 -10.56 -13.31 8.36
N MET A 88 -11.87 -13.60 8.51
CA MET A 88 -12.35 -14.54 9.51
C MET A 88 -11.82 -15.96 9.24
N ALA A 89 -11.76 -16.37 7.98
CA ALA A 89 -11.14 -17.65 7.62
C ALA A 89 -9.63 -17.67 7.96
N CYS A 90 -8.90 -16.53 7.83
CA CYS A 90 -7.53 -16.42 8.34
C CYS A 90 -7.48 -16.65 9.85
N ALA A 91 -8.40 -16.05 10.62
CA ALA A 91 -8.47 -16.20 12.07
C ALA A 91 -8.84 -17.62 12.53
N LEU A 92 -9.50 -18.42 11.69
CA LEU A 92 -9.94 -19.80 11.98
C LEU A 92 -9.00 -20.86 11.38
N SER A 93 -7.97 -20.46 10.67
CA SER A 93 -7.07 -21.42 9.98
C SER A 93 -6.18 -22.15 10.98
N GLU A 94 -6.09 -23.45 10.83
CA GLU A 94 -5.23 -24.34 11.64
C GLU A 94 -4.02 -24.85 10.85
N THR A 95 -4.08 -24.77 9.51
CA THR A 95 -3.02 -25.25 8.62
C THR A 95 -2.53 -24.16 7.68
N TYR A 96 -1.26 -24.31 7.24
CA TYR A 96 -0.66 -23.43 6.25
C TYR A 96 -1.51 -23.26 4.97
N VAL A 97 -2.07 -24.39 4.46
CA VAL A 97 -2.85 -24.40 3.22
C VAL A 97 -4.18 -23.64 3.38
N GLN A 98 -4.86 -23.84 4.52
CA GLN A 98 -6.09 -23.08 4.84
C GLN A 98 -5.79 -21.59 4.94
N PHE A 99 -4.73 -21.22 5.66
CA PHE A 99 -4.32 -19.84 5.83
C PHE A 99 -3.91 -19.20 4.49
N MET A 100 -3.16 -19.94 3.65
CA MET A 100 -2.79 -19.49 2.30
C MET A 100 -4.03 -19.22 1.44
N GLY A 101 -5.01 -20.14 1.41
CA GLY A 101 -6.27 -19.96 0.68
C GLY A 101 -7.06 -18.75 1.17
N ALA A 102 -7.14 -18.57 2.49
CA ALA A 102 -7.80 -17.42 3.11
C ALA A 102 -7.08 -16.09 2.76
N ARG A 103 -5.74 -16.07 2.73
CA ARG A 103 -4.94 -14.91 2.32
C ARG A 103 -5.13 -14.54 0.85
N ILE A 104 -5.21 -15.53 -0.04
CA ILE A 104 -5.54 -15.31 -1.46
C ILE A 104 -6.93 -14.68 -1.58
N ALA A 105 -7.94 -15.25 -0.89
CA ALA A 105 -9.31 -14.72 -0.90
C ALA A 105 -9.37 -13.28 -0.34
N ALA A 106 -8.71 -13.02 0.80
CA ALA A 106 -8.65 -11.68 1.38
C ALA A 106 -7.98 -10.67 0.42
N GLY A 107 -6.91 -11.07 -0.27
CA GLY A 107 -6.25 -10.27 -1.30
C GLY A 107 -7.16 -9.98 -2.49
N LEU A 108 -7.88 -10.98 -3.00
CA LEU A 108 -8.82 -10.81 -4.13
C LEU A 108 -9.91 -9.79 -3.81
N PHE A 109 -10.51 -9.83 -2.63
CA PHE A 109 -11.56 -8.89 -2.26
C PHE A 109 -10.98 -7.53 -1.81
N GLY A 110 -9.89 -7.55 -1.04
CA GLY A 110 -9.23 -6.36 -0.51
C GLY A 110 -8.67 -5.45 -1.59
N GLY A 111 -8.05 -6.02 -2.63
CA GLY A 111 -7.46 -5.25 -3.73
C GLY A 111 -8.46 -4.37 -4.48
N VAL A 112 -9.72 -4.81 -4.59
CA VAL A 112 -10.79 -4.05 -5.23
C VAL A 112 -11.34 -2.93 -4.34
N LEU A 113 -11.35 -3.13 -3.01
CA LEU A 113 -11.94 -2.17 -2.06
C LEU A 113 -11.28 -0.79 -2.12
N SER A 114 -9.95 -0.76 -2.31
CA SER A 114 -9.20 0.50 -2.44
C SER A 114 -9.60 1.26 -3.69
N ALA A 115 -9.68 0.59 -4.84
CA ALA A 115 -10.10 1.18 -6.11
C ALA A 115 -11.56 1.66 -6.04
N LEU A 116 -12.45 0.83 -5.48
CA LEU A 116 -13.87 1.15 -5.36
C LEU A 116 -14.10 2.35 -4.42
N SER A 117 -13.37 2.46 -3.33
CA SER A 117 -13.43 3.62 -2.42
C SER A 117 -13.05 4.91 -3.14
N GLN A 118 -11.99 4.89 -3.94
CA GLN A 118 -11.57 6.04 -4.74
C GLN A 118 -12.62 6.41 -5.80
N THR A 119 -13.22 5.42 -6.44
CA THR A 119 -14.30 5.62 -7.43
C THR A 119 -15.53 6.25 -6.77
N ILE A 120 -15.95 5.77 -5.59
CA ILE A 120 -17.07 6.36 -4.85
C ILE A 120 -16.80 7.83 -4.51
N ILE A 121 -15.59 8.17 -4.09
CA ILE A 121 -15.20 9.56 -3.84
C ILE A 121 -15.33 10.40 -5.12
N ALA A 122 -14.86 9.86 -6.24
CA ALA A 122 -14.92 10.55 -7.53
C ALA A 122 -16.37 10.77 -8.02
N ASP A 123 -17.27 9.82 -7.74
CA ASP A 123 -18.67 9.87 -8.16
C ASP A 123 -19.52 10.82 -7.28
N VAL A 124 -19.22 10.91 -5.97
CA VAL A 124 -20.09 11.60 -5.00
C VAL A 124 -19.54 12.97 -4.58
N ILE A 125 -18.21 13.15 -4.54
CA ILE A 125 -17.59 14.38 -4.04
C ILE A 125 -17.28 15.34 -5.19
N PRO A 126 -17.67 16.63 -5.10
CA PRO A 126 -17.32 17.66 -6.07
C PRO A 126 -15.81 17.76 -6.27
N PHE A 127 -15.39 18.09 -7.50
CA PHE A 127 -13.97 18.07 -7.92
C PHE A 127 -13.07 18.90 -6.99
N GLU A 128 -13.54 20.07 -6.54
CA GLU A 128 -12.79 21.01 -5.69
C GLU A 128 -12.47 20.42 -4.29
N ARG A 129 -13.25 19.44 -3.83
CA ARG A 129 -13.10 18.82 -2.50
C ARG A 129 -12.57 17.40 -2.53
N ARG A 130 -12.40 16.78 -3.71
CA ARG A 130 -11.90 15.40 -3.88
C ARG A 130 -10.53 15.20 -3.26
N GLY A 131 -9.63 16.17 -3.41
CA GLY A 131 -8.29 16.09 -2.82
C GLY A 131 -8.32 15.94 -1.30
N ARG A 132 -9.18 16.71 -0.62
CA ARG A 132 -9.39 16.61 0.83
C ARG A 132 -9.99 15.24 1.22
N ALA A 133 -10.99 14.77 0.48
CA ALA A 133 -11.61 13.47 0.73
C ALA A 133 -10.61 12.31 0.58
N MET A 134 -9.84 12.32 -0.51
CA MET A 134 -8.74 11.36 -0.74
C MET A 134 -7.71 11.40 0.38
N GLY A 135 -7.33 12.61 0.85
CA GLY A 135 -6.39 12.76 1.96
C GLY A 135 -6.88 12.11 3.25
N ILE A 136 -8.18 12.26 3.58
CA ILE A 136 -8.79 11.62 4.76
C ILE A 136 -8.74 10.09 4.63
N VAL A 137 -9.11 9.54 3.48
CA VAL A 137 -9.11 8.09 3.25
C VAL A 137 -7.69 7.54 3.23
N MET A 138 -6.73 8.24 2.62
CA MET A 138 -5.33 7.83 2.60
C MET A 138 -4.64 7.95 3.96
N SER A 139 -5.12 8.80 4.88
CA SER A 139 -4.59 8.87 6.25
C SER A 139 -4.77 7.58 7.04
N SER A 140 -5.69 6.70 6.61
CA SER A 140 -5.89 5.35 7.18
C SER A 140 -4.62 4.52 7.13
N PHE A 141 -3.75 4.70 6.12
CA PHE A 141 -2.45 4.04 6.05
C PHE A 141 -1.56 4.42 7.24
N SER A 142 -1.46 5.71 7.53
CA SER A 142 -0.66 6.20 8.66
C SER A 142 -1.23 5.73 10.01
N VAL A 143 -2.55 5.74 10.15
CA VAL A 143 -3.21 5.25 11.38
C VAL A 143 -2.99 3.75 11.54
N SER A 144 -3.08 2.96 10.46
CA SER A 144 -2.79 1.52 10.48
C SER A 144 -1.34 1.24 10.90
N THR A 145 -0.39 2.03 10.40
CA THR A 145 1.03 1.83 10.71
C THR A 145 1.36 2.22 12.15
N VAL A 146 0.83 3.36 12.63
CA VAL A 146 1.18 3.93 13.95
C VAL A 146 0.44 3.26 15.10
N ALA A 147 -0.83 2.94 14.91
CA ALA A 147 -1.67 2.36 15.95
C ALA A 147 -2.07 0.91 15.65
N GLY A 148 -2.49 0.63 14.41
CA GLY A 148 -3.04 -0.67 14.04
C GLY A 148 -2.03 -1.80 14.19
N VAL A 149 -0.84 -1.65 13.61
CA VAL A 149 0.21 -2.70 13.65
C VAL A 149 0.70 -2.94 15.08
N PRO A 150 1.06 -1.93 15.88
CA PRO A 150 1.46 -2.15 17.28
C PRO A 150 0.35 -2.80 18.14
N ILE A 151 -0.91 -2.38 17.99
CA ILE A 151 -2.04 -3.00 18.68
C ILE A 151 -2.17 -4.47 18.26
N GLY A 152 -2.08 -4.77 16.96
CA GLY A 152 -2.12 -6.13 16.44
C GLY A 152 -1.00 -7.00 17.01
N LEU A 153 0.24 -6.49 17.05
CA LEU A 153 1.38 -7.17 17.65
C LEU A 153 1.20 -7.41 19.15
N TYR A 154 0.73 -6.40 19.88
CA TYR A 154 0.45 -6.53 21.30
C TYR A 154 -0.59 -7.64 21.58
N LEU A 155 -1.66 -7.69 20.79
CA LEU A 155 -2.67 -8.76 20.89
C LEU A 155 -2.08 -10.13 20.55
N ALA A 156 -1.23 -10.21 19.54
CA ALA A 156 -0.58 -11.45 19.14
C ALA A 156 0.41 -11.96 20.21
N ALA A 157 1.14 -11.06 20.86
CA ALA A 157 2.10 -11.39 21.93
C ALA A 157 1.40 -11.87 23.21
N ASN A 158 0.26 -11.24 23.58
CA ASN A 158 -0.40 -11.49 24.87
C ASN A 158 -1.57 -12.48 24.80
N LEU A 159 -2.17 -12.72 23.64
CA LEU A 159 -3.30 -13.64 23.47
C LEU A 159 -2.93 -14.78 22.51
N SER A 160 -2.93 -14.52 21.22
CA SER A 160 -2.57 -15.47 20.17
C SER A 160 -2.41 -14.78 18.83
N TRP A 161 -1.74 -15.42 17.87
CA TRP A 161 -1.59 -14.90 16.51
C TRP A 161 -2.94 -14.75 15.76
N HIS A 162 -4.01 -15.40 16.22
CA HIS A 162 -5.36 -15.24 15.69
C HIS A 162 -6.00 -13.90 16.10
N ALA A 163 -5.63 -13.35 17.26
CA ALA A 163 -6.26 -12.18 17.86
C ALA A 163 -6.23 -10.92 16.97
N PRO A 164 -5.15 -10.58 16.26
CA PRO A 164 -5.13 -9.48 15.30
C PRO A 164 -6.17 -9.62 14.19
N PHE A 165 -6.38 -10.82 13.66
CA PHE A 165 -7.39 -11.07 12.63
C PHE A 165 -8.81 -10.93 13.19
N TRP A 166 -9.05 -11.41 14.41
CA TRP A 166 -10.33 -11.18 15.10
C TRP A 166 -10.60 -9.69 15.37
N LEU A 167 -9.56 -8.91 15.69
CA LEU A 167 -9.68 -7.46 15.79
C LEU A 167 -10.13 -6.84 14.46
N VAL A 168 -9.50 -7.23 13.36
CA VAL A 168 -9.87 -6.74 12.02
C VAL A 168 -11.30 -7.14 11.66
N VAL A 169 -11.71 -8.38 11.94
CA VAL A 169 -13.09 -8.86 11.72
C VAL A 169 -14.09 -8.01 12.52
N GLY A 170 -13.85 -7.80 13.83
CA GLY A 170 -14.73 -7.01 14.68
C GLY A 170 -14.87 -5.58 14.19
N LEU A 171 -13.76 -4.92 13.84
CA LEU A 171 -13.78 -3.59 13.28
C LEU A 171 -14.49 -3.54 11.92
N SER A 172 -14.26 -4.55 11.06
CA SER A 172 -14.93 -4.63 9.76
C SER A 172 -16.44 -4.79 9.89
N LEU A 173 -16.93 -5.59 10.84
CA LEU A 173 -18.36 -5.72 11.11
C LEU A 173 -18.98 -4.40 11.57
N CYS A 174 -18.30 -3.66 12.46
CA CYS A 174 -18.74 -2.31 12.84
C CYS A 174 -18.81 -1.36 11.64
N VAL A 175 -17.78 -1.38 10.78
CA VAL A 175 -17.74 -0.53 9.59
C VAL A 175 -18.79 -0.96 8.57
N ILE A 176 -19.10 -2.26 8.40
CA ILE A 176 -20.21 -2.76 7.55
C ILE A 176 -21.54 -2.17 8.04
N ALA A 177 -21.82 -2.25 9.35
CA ALA A 177 -23.05 -1.71 9.93
C ALA A 177 -23.19 -0.21 9.64
N VAL A 178 -22.11 0.55 9.80
CA VAL A 178 -22.09 1.99 9.49
C VAL A 178 -22.24 2.21 7.98
N ALA A 179 -21.58 1.42 7.13
CA ALA A 179 -21.63 1.54 5.67
C ALA A 179 -23.05 1.30 5.11
N CYS A 180 -23.80 0.37 5.69
CA CYS A 180 -25.18 0.13 5.31
C CYS A 180 -26.08 1.39 5.39
N VAL A 181 -25.79 2.26 6.39
CA VAL A 181 -26.56 3.48 6.63
C VAL A 181 -25.95 4.70 5.92
N THR A 182 -24.63 4.84 5.91
CA THR A 182 -23.95 6.06 5.48
C THR A 182 -23.67 6.12 3.97
N VAL A 183 -23.40 4.97 3.32
CA VAL A 183 -23.12 4.94 1.88
C VAL A 183 -24.45 5.09 1.12
N PRO A 184 -24.59 6.13 0.27
CA PRO A 184 -25.79 6.30 -0.54
C PRO A 184 -25.83 5.27 -1.66
N LYS A 185 -27.01 5.07 -2.25
CA LYS A 185 -27.14 4.36 -3.51
C LYS A 185 -26.46 5.18 -4.62
N ILE A 186 -25.57 4.55 -5.39
CA ILE A 186 -24.79 5.22 -6.45
C ILE A 186 -24.91 4.36 -7.71
N ASP A 187 -25.93 4.67 -8.52
CA ASP A 187 -26.28 3.96 -9.76
C ASP A 187 -26.38 4.88 -10.98
N ALA A 188 -26.12 6.19 -10.82
CA ALA A 188 -26.23 7.16 -11.91
C ALA A 188 -25.36 6.81 -13.13
N HIS A 189 -24.22 6.16 -12.93
CA HIS A 189 -23.32 5.71 -13.99
C HIS A 189 -23.92 4.57 -14.84
N LEU A 190 -24.88 3.79 -14.31
CA LEU A 190 -25.52 2.68 -15.03
C LEU A 190 -26.45 3.17 -16.15
N HIS A 191 -26.88 4.43 -16.09
CA HIS A 191 -27.78 5.05 -17.07
C HIS A 191 -27.03 5.87 -18.13
N GLN A 192 -25.70 5.86 -18.14
CA GLN A 192 -24.89 6.55 -19.14
C GLN A 192 -24.63 5.62 -20.35
N PRO A 193 -24.59 6.16 -21.59
CA PRO A 193 -24.28 5.34 -22.78
C PRO A 193 -22.89 4.73 -22.64
N GLU A 194 -22.72 3.52 -23.17
CA GLU A 194 -21.53 2.68 -23.06
C GLU A 194 -20.24 3.48 -23.29
N ARG A 195 -19.37 3.44 -22.30
CA ARG A 195 -17.99 3.91 -22.44
C ARG A 195 -17.20 2.93 -23.31
N SER A 196 -16.21 3.45 -24.02
CA SER A 196 -15.23 2.68 -24.81
C SER A 196 -14.77 1.42 -24.09
N SER A 197 -14.57 0.33 -24.82
CA SER A 197 -14.10 -0.96 -24.30
C SER A 197 -12.97 -0.79 -23.27
N VAL A 198 -13.20 -1.25 -22.05
CA VAL A 198 -12.19 -1.21 -20.95
C VAL A 198 -10.90 -1.91 -21.38
N VAL A 199 -11.04 -3.03 -22.10
CA VAL A 199 -9.90 -3.78 -22.67
C VAL A 199 -9.13 -2.92 -23.67
N GLY A 200 -9.85 -2.16 -24.52
CA GLY A 200 -9.23 -1.19 -25.43
C GLY A 200 -8.46 -0.11 -24.68
N GLY A 201 -9.04 0.42 -23.61
CA GLY A 201 -8.38 1.42 -22.75
C GLY A 201 -7.12 0.89 -22.06
N ILE A 202 -7.13 -0.35 -21.58
CA ILE A 202 -5.95 -1.02 -21.00
C ILE A 202 -4.87 -1.19 -22.08
N LEU A 203 -5.25 -1.74 -23.23
CA LEU A 203 -4.32 -2.00 -24.34
C LEU A 203 -3.66 -0.72 -24.85
N GLU A 204 -4.43 0.35 -25.00
CA GLU A 204 -3.92 1.66 -25.41
C GLU A 204 -3.04 2.31 -24.34
N THR A 205 -3.33 2.10 -23.05
CA THR A 205 -2.49 2.60 -21.94
C THR A 205 -1.15 1.87 -21.89
N VAL A 206 -1.14 0.56 -22.14
CA VAL A 206 0.07 -0.25 -22.16
C VAL A 206 0.92 -0.01 -23.42
N LYS A 207 0.33 0.41 -24.54
CA LYS A 207 1.07 0.79 -25.75
C LYS A 207 1.92 2.04 -25.59
N GLU A 208 1.60 2.89 -24.62
CA GLU A 208 2.35 4.14 -24.38
C GLU A 208 3.65 3.86 -23.63
N THR A 209 4.78 4.00 -24.30
CA THR A 209 6.11 3.65 -23.77
C THR A 209 6.43 4.34 -22.45
N ASN A 210 5.99 5.60 -22.25
CA ASN A 210 6.18 6.33 -20.99
C ASN A 210 5.46 5.63 -19.83
N HIS A 211 4.26 5.10 -20.07
CA HIS A 211 3.51 4.36 -19.06
C HIS A 211 4.20 3.05 -18.67
N LEU A 212 4.78 2.33 -19.61
CA LEU A 212 5.55 1.11 -19.31
C LEU A 212 6.77 1.39 -18.43
N TRP A 213 7.52 2.47 -18.72
CA TRP A 213 8.63 2.88 -17.87
C TRP A 213 8.16 3.28 -16.47
N ALA A 214 7.03 3.98 -16.38
CA ALA A 214 6.43 4.36 -15.11
C ALA A 214 5.98 3.15 -14.28
N PHE A 215 5.35 2.13 -14.88
CA PHE A 215 4.96 0.89 -14.21
C PHE A 215 6.19 0.12 -13.73
N LEU A 216 7.22 -0.02 -14.57
CA LEU A 216 8.47 -0.66 -14.19
C LEU A 216 9.16 0.08 -13.03
N PHE A 217 9.23 1.41 -13.11
CA PHE A 217 9.76 2.26 -12.03
C PHE A 217 9.05 2.01 -10.69
N THR A 218 7.72 2.00 -10.70
CA THR A 218 6.91 1.79 -9.50
C THR A 218 7.10 0.39 -8.94
N GLY A 219 7.08 -0.65 -9.77
CA GLY A 219 7.30 -2.04 -9.37
C GLY A 219 8.67 -2.22 -8.71
N LEU A 220 9.74 -1.73 -9.33
CA LEU A 220 11.11 -1.79 -8.81
C LEU A 220 11.26 -1.01 -7.49
N SER A 221 10.66 0.19 -7.42
CA SER A 221 10.72 1.04 -6.23
C SER A 221 10.12 0.35 -5.00
N VAL A 222 8.98 -0.32 -5.17
CA VAL A 222 8.29 -1.04 -4.09
C VAL A 222 9.00 -2.35 -3.77
N MET A 223 9.43 -3.09 -4.79
CA MET A 223 10.17 -4.36 -4.64
C MET A 223 11.41 -4.19 -3.77
N THR A 224 12.14 -3.07 -3.89
CA THR A 224 13.30 -2.73 -3.05
C THR A 224 13.02 -2.91 -1.54
N GLY A 225 11.91 -2.40 -1.03
CA GLY A 225 11.54 -2.52 0.37
C GLY A 225 11.03 -3.91 0.73
N PHE A 226 10.23 -4.52 -0.15
CA PHE A 226 9.61 -5.82 0.10
C PHE A 226 10.57 -7.01 0.03
N MET A 227 11.80 -6.82 -0.46
CA MET A 227 12.88 -7.79 -0.27
C MET A 227 13.24 -7.97 1.22
N VAL A 228 13.09 -6.92 2.04
CA VAL A 228 13.57 -6.87 3.44
C VAL A 228 12.41 -6.87 4.43
N ILE A 229 11.36 -6.07 4.19
CA ILE A 229 10.29 -5.78 5.15
C ILE A 229 9.63 -7.04 5.76
N PRO A 230 9.26 -8.09 4.99
CA PRO A 230 8.59 -9.26 5.57
C PRO A 230 9.42 -10.03 6.60
N TYR A 231 10.75 -9.93 6.52
CA TYR A 231 11.69 -10.72 7.31
C TYR A 231 12.29 -9.96 8.50
N ILE A 232 11.93 -8.69 8.66
CA ILE A 232 12.42 -7.80 9.70
C ILE A 232 12.26 -8.45 11.10
N THR A 233 11.05 -8.86 11.44
CA THR A 233 10.73 -9.39 12.77
C THR A 233 11.35 -10.76 12.99
N ILE A 234 11.43 -11.58 11.93
CA ILE A 234 12.10 -12.88 11.97
C ILE A 234 13.57 -12.70 12.33
N TYR A 235 14.25 -11.73 11.72
CA TYR A 235 15.65 -11.42 12.04
C TYR A 235 15.82 -10.81 13.44
N MET A 236 14.91 -9.91 13.84
CA MET A 236 14.94 -9.30 15.19
C MET A 236 14.84 -10.37 16.29
N GLU A 237 13.93 -11.31 16.15
CA GLU A 237 13.74 -12.37 17.14
C GLU A 237 14.87 -13.39 17.08
N ALA A 238 15.19 -13.93 15.90
CA ALA A 238 16.14 -15.03 15.74
C ALA A 238 17.59 -14.60 15.97
N ASN A 239 18.03 -13.45 15.41
CA ASN A 239 19.44 -13.02 15.41
C ASN A 239 19.75 -12.00 16.48
N LEU A 240 18.81 -11.12 16.83
CA LEU A 240 19.06 -10.05 17.79
C LEU A 240 18.51 -10.36 19.18
N GLY A 241 17.71 -11.44 19.33
CA GLY A 241 17.11 -11.84 20.59
C GLY A 241 16.10 -10.83 21.16
N VAL A 242 15.46 -10.02 20.29
CA VAL A 242 14.52 -8.99 20.71
C VAL A 242 13.21 -9.65 21.17
N SER A 243 12.71 -9.26 22.33
CA SER A 243 11.45 -9.76 22.87
C SER A 243 10.23 -9.27 22.07
N GLY A 244 9.10 -9.98 22.20
CA GLY A 244 7.84 -9.57 21.54
C GLY A 244 7.40 -8.15 21.93
N ASP A 245 7.52 -7.79 23.20
CA ASP A 245 7.15 -6.47 23.70
C ASP A 245 8.07 -5.35 23.15
N ASP A 246 9.36 -5.63 23.05
CA ASP A 246 10.33 -4.70 22.48
C ASP A 246 10.09 -4.51 20.98
N ILE A 247 9.68 -5.57 20.27
CA ILE A 247 9.26 -5.47 18.85
C ILE A 247 8.08 -4.52 18.71
N VAL A 248 7.05 -4.62 19.57
CA VAL A 248 5.92 -3.70 19.58
C VAL A 248 6.39 -2.25 19.72
N LEU A 249 7.34 -2.00 20.65
CA LEU A 249 7.90 -0.67 20.87
C LEU A 249 8.64 -0.14 19.63
N VAL A 250 9.49 -0.97 19.02
CA VAL A 250 10.23 -0.59 17.79
C VAL A 250 9.29 -0.22 16.65
N TYR A 251 8.23 -1.01 16.43
CA TYR A 251 7.21 -0.71 15.40
C TYR A 251 6.42 0.56 15.73
N PHE A 252 6.07 0.78 17.00
CA PHE A 252 5.38 1.99 17.42
C PHE A 252 6.21 3.26 17.20
N VAL A 253 7.47 3.25 17.64
CA VAL A 253 8.39 4.39 17.44
C VAL A 253 8.68 4.60 15.95
N GLY A 254 8.88 3.52 15.20
CA GLY A 254 9.05 3.57 13.75
C GLY A 254 7.82 4.14 13.03
N GLY A 255 6.61 3.75 13.45
CA GLY A 255 5.36 4.28 12.94
C GLY A 255 5.22 5.79 13.17
N LEU A 256 5.48 6.26 14.40
CA LEU A 256 5.47 7.69 14.74
C LEU A 256 6.50 8.47 13.90
N ALA A 257 7.70 7.94 13.74
CA ALA A 257 8.74 8.57 12.94
C ALA A 257 8.35 8.66 11.46
N THR A 258 7.69 7.64 10.90
CA THR A 258 7.17 7.68 9.52
C THR A 258 6.05 8.71 9.36
N LEU A 259 5.18 8.88 10.33
CA LEU A 259 4.11 9.89 10.29
C LEU A 259 4.69 11.31 10.20
N VAL A 260 5.71 11.60 11.02
CA VAL A 260 6.38 12.91 11.02
C VAL A 260 7.18 13.10 9.72
N SER A 261 8.00 12.11 9.35
CA SER A 261 8.86 12.19 8.17
C SER A 261 8.06 12.28 6.86
N ALA A 262 6.91 11.62 6.78
CA ALA A 262 6.03 11.70 5.62
C ALA A 262 5.61 13.15 5.32
N ARG A 263 5.27 13.91 6.37
CA ARG A 263 4.90 15.33 6.23
C ARG A 263 6.09 16.18 5.78
N VAL A 264 7.26 15.96 6.38
CA VAL A 264 8.49 16.66 6.04
C VAL A 264 8.92 16.37 4.59
N ILE A 265 8.93 15.10 4.21
CA ILE A 265 9.31 14.66 2.85
C ILE A 265 8.31 15.19 1.82
N GLY A 266 7.00 15.19 2.13
CA GLY A 266 5.99 15.76 1.24
C GLY A 266 6.23 17.24 0.96
N VAL A 267 6.41 18.06 2.00
CA VAL A 267 6.72 19.49 1.85
C VAL A 267 8.04 19.71 1.10
N LEU A 268 9.05 18.88 1.37
CA LEU A 268 10.33 18.96 0.68
C LEU A 268 10.21 18.61 -0.81
N ALA A 269 9.40 17.60 -1.15
CA ALA A 269 9.12 17.17 -2.51
C ALA A 269 8.39 18.27 -3.31
N ASP A 270 7.49 19.00 -2.67
CA ASP A 270 6.80 20.13 -3.29
C ASP A 270 7.75 21.32 -3.52
N LYS A 271 8.69 21.59 -2.57
CA LYS A 271 9.62 22.74 -2.65
C LYS A 271 10.81 22.49 -3.58
N ARG A 272 11.42 21.29 -3.53
CA ARG A 272 12.67 20.98 -4.25
C ARG A 272 12.47 20.08 -5.47
N GLY A 273 11.25 19.63 -5.71
CA GLY A 273 10.92 18.74 -6.81
C GLY A 273 10.93 17.25 -6.41
N LYS A 274 9.91 16.55 -6.90
CA LYS A 274 9.60 15.16 -6.56
C LYS A 274 10.72 14.19 -7.01
N VAL A 275 11.26 14.40 -8.22
CA VAL A 275 12.34 13.58 -8.78
C VAL A 275 13.61 13.75 -7.95
N TRP A 276 13.98 14.98 -7.60
CA TRP A 276 15.17 15.26 -6.83
C TRP A 276 15.13 14.59 -5.44
N ILE A 277 14.00 14.70 -4.71
CA ILE A 277 13.84 14.07 -3.39
C ILE A 277 13.90 12.55 -3.51
N TYR A 278 13.22 11.95 -4.52
CA TYR A 278 13.28 10.52 -4.74
C TYR A 278 14.72 10.03 -4.96
N GLN A 279 15.46 10.72 -5.84
CA GLN A 279 16.86 10.39 -6.12
C GLN A 279 17.73 10.45 -4.85
N ARG A 280 17.60 11.49 -4.04
CA ARG A 280 18.37 11.63 -2.78
C ARG A 280 18.07 10.53 -1.78
N LEU A 281 16.79 10.27 -1.53
CA LEU A 281 16.39 9.18 -0.64
C LEU A 281 16.87 7.82 -1.18
N ASN A 282 16.82 7.63 -2.49
CA ASN A 282 17.25 6.38 -3.12
C ASN A 282 18.77 6.18 -3.07
N TRP A 283 19.56 7.25 -3.15
CA TRP A 283 21.01 7.19 -2.95
C TRP A 283 21.42 6.86 -1.52
N VAL A 284 20.59 7.20 -0.54
CA VAL A 284 20.86 6.93 0.89
C VAL A 284 20.27 5.59 1.34
N VAL A 285 19.38 4.97 0.55
CA VAL A 285 18.62 3.77 0.97
C VAL A 285 19.50 2.55 1.30
N TRP A 286 20.70 2.45 0.73
CA TRP A 286 21.65 1.37 1.05
C TRP A 286 22.02 1.37 2.53
N LEU A 287 22.15 2.55 3.15
CA LEU A 287 22.57 2.67 4.55
C LEU A 287 21.60 1.95 5.50
N PRO A 288 20.28 2.25 5.55
CA PRO A 288 19.38 1.51 6.42
C PRO A 288 19.15 0.06 5.96
N LEU A 289 19.23 -0.25 4.67
CA LEU A 289 19.11 -1.63 4.19
C LEU A 289 20.21 -2.53 4.76
N PHE A 290 21.46 -2.10 4.65
CA PHE A 290 22.59 -2.87 5.19
C PHE A 290 22.67 -2.78 6.71
N ALA A 291 22.37 -1.61 7.30
CA ALA A 291 22.37 -1.47 8.74
C ALA A 291 21.42 -2.46 9.43
N ILE A 292 20.18 -2.61 8.91
CA ILE A 292 19.19 -3.51 9.50
C ILE A 292 19.56 -5.00 9.35
N THR A 293 20.22 -5.35 8.24
CA THR A 293 20.54 -6.77 7.92
C THR A 293 21.88 -7.23 8.45
N LEU A 294 22.72 -6.30 8.95
CA LEU A 294 24.05 -6.58 9.47
C LEU A 294 24.21 -6.23 10.97
N LEU A 295 23.12 -5.89 11.66
CA LEU A 295 23.18 -5.67 13.11
C LEU A 295 23.70 -6.92 13.82
N PRO A 296 24.77 -6.80 14.65
CA PRO A 296 25.31 -7.94 15.37
C PRO A 296 24.40 -8.37 16.52
N ASN A 297 24.46 -9.66 16.85
CA ASN A 297 23.82 -10.19 18.04
C ASN A 297 24.32 -9.46 19.30
N GLY A 298 23.41 -9.22 20.26
CA GLY A 298 23.72 -8.46 21.48
C GLY A 298 23.73 -6.94 21.31
N SER A 299 23.29 -6.42 20.15
CA SER A 299 23.08 -4.99 19.97
C SER A 299 22.07 -4.45 20.99
N PRO A 300 22.35 -3.31 21.67
CA PRO A 300 21.40 -2.75 22.62
C PRO A 300 20.12 -2.26 21.93
N LEU A 301 18.99 -2.38 22.63
CA LEU A 301 17.64 -2.09 22.06
C LEU A 301 17.54 -0.68 21.46
N TRP A 302 18.18 0.33 22.07
CA TRP A 302 18.17 1.69 21.53
C TRP A 302 18.83 1.78 20.15
N LEU A 303 19.92 1.03 19.90
CA LEU A 303 20.60 1.01 18.60
C LEU A 303 19.71 0.30 17.56
N ILE A 304 19.12 -0.83 17.95
CA ILE A 304 18.14 -1.53 17.11
C ILE A 304 17.01 -0.55 16.72
N ALA A 305 16.40 0.11 17.71
CA ALA A 305 15.32 1.05 17.45
C ALA A 305 15.73 2.18 16.50
N VAL A 306 16.90 2.79 16.67
CA VAL A 306 17.39 3.86 15.80
C VAL A 306 17.57 3.37 14.36
N VAL A 307 18.18 2.20 14.16
CA VAL A 307 18.40 1.64 12.82
C VAL A 307 17.07 1.30 12.14
N TYR A 308 16.10 0.74 12.87
CA TYR A 308 14.79 0.43 12.32
C TYR A 308 13.96 1.68 12.03
N VAL A 309 14.02 2.70 12.88
CA VAL A 309 13.41 4.01 12.61
C VAL A 309 13.99 4.62 11.33
N LEU A 310 15.32 4.60 11.18
CA LEU A 310 15.98 5.08 9.96
C LEU A 310 15.51 4.31 8.71
N PHE A 311 15.39 2.99 8.83
CA PHE A 311 14.87 2.14 7.77
C PHE A 311 13.43 2.53 7.39
N PHE A 312 12.52 2.60 8.37
CA PHE A 312 11.13 2.96 8.11
C PHE A 312 11.01 4.35 7.49
N VAL A 313 11.74 5.34 8.00
CA VAL A 313 11.71 6.73 7.49
C VAL A 313 12.18 6.80 6.03
N ILE A 314 13.31 6.17 5.69
CA ILE A 314 13.89 6.29 4.35
C ILE A 314 13.12 5.41 3.36
N VAL A 315 12.83 4.15 3.69
CA VAL A 315 12.16 3.23 2.77
C VAL A 315 10.72 3.66 2.51
N SER A 316 9.95 3.99 3.56
CA SER A 316 8.58 4.51 3.39
C SER A 316 8.57 5.91 2.80
N GLY A 317 9.53 6.75 3.16
CA GLY A 317 9.65 8.11 2.66
C GLY A 317 9.79 8.20 1.13
N ARG A 318 10.39 7.20 0.49
CA ARG A 318 10.50 7.11 -0.98
C ARG A 318 9.14 6.92 -1.67
N MET A 319 8.15 6.35 -0.98
CA MET A 319 6.82 6.11 -1.55
C MET A 319 6.10 7.40 -1.90
N ILE A 320 6.34 8.50 -1.13
CA ILE A 320 5.66 9.78 -1.31
C ILE A 320 6.05 10.42 -2.65
N PRO A 321 7.33 10.73 -2.92
CA PRO A 321 7.72 11.29 -4.20
C PRO A 321 7.47 10.31 -5.36
N SER A 322 7.61 8.99 -5.16
CA SER A 322 7.29 7.98 -6.17
C SER A 322 5.84 8.08 -6.63
N SER A 323 4.88 8.11 -5.69
CA SER A 323 3.45 8.26 -6.00
C SER A 323 3.15 9.56 -6.73
N ALA A 324 3.82 10.64 -6.36
CA ALA A 324 3.65 11.94 -6.99
C ALA A 324 4.25 12.01 -8.40
N ILE A 325 5.37 11.32 -8.65
CA ILE A 325 5.95 11.13 -10.00
C ILE A 325 4.98 10.36 -10.88
N MET A 326 4.43 9.24 -10.37
CA MET A 326 3.45 8.43 -11.06
C MET A 326 2.21 9.22 -11.47
N ALA A 327 1.64 9.99 -10.54
CA ALA A 327 0.48 10.85 -10.83
C ALA A 327 0.77 11.89 -11.94
N SER A 328 2.02 12.34 -12.05
CA SER A 328 2.47 13.29 -13.06
C SER A 328 2.87 12.66 -14.39
N ALA A 329 3.19 11.37 -14.42
CA ALA A 329 3.48 10.62 -15.64
C ALA A 329 2.21 10.17 -16.39
N ALA A 330 1.06 10.19 -15.71
CA ALA A 330 -0.22 9.76 -16.26
C ALA A 330 -0.72 10.68 -17.37
N ASN A 331 -1.07 10.13 -18.53
CA ASN A 331 -1.79 10.86 -19.55
C ASN A 331 -3.19 11.27 -19.02
N PRO A 332 -3.55 12.57 -19.04
CA PRO A 332 -4.82 13.07 -18.48
C PRO A 332 -6.06 12.34 -19.01
N LYS A 333 -6.07 11.95 -20.29
CA LYS A 333 -7.18 11.25 -20.94
C LYS A 333 -7.38 9.81 -20.43
N ARG A 334 -6.33 9.18 -19.86
CA ARG A 334 -6.31 7.77 -19.44
C ARG A 334 -5.87 7.58 -17.98
N ARG A 335 -5.96 8.64 -17.20
CA ARG A 335 -5.44 8.68 -15.82
C ARG A 335 -6.02 7.57 -14.93
N GLY A 336 -7.31 7.25 -15.06
CA GLY A 336 -7.94 6.19 -14.28
C GLY A 336 -7.34 4.81 -14.55
N THR A 337 -7.26 4.42 -15.83
CA THR A 337 -6.67 3.13 -16.26
C THR A 337 -5.19 3.06 -15.90
N PHE A 338 -4.44 4.17 -16.09
CA PHE A 338 -3.04 4.25 -15.71
C PHE A 338 -2.84 4.02 -14.19
N MET A 339 -3.65 4.65 -13.34
CA MET A 339 -3.54 4.49 -11.88
C MET A 339 -3.89 3.07 -11.43
N ALA A 340 -4.87 2.41 -12.07
CA ALA A 340 -5.19 1.01 -11.81
C ALA A 340 -4.03 0.07 -12.16
N LEU A 341 -3.43 0.25 -13.35
CA LEU A 341 -2.26 -0.51 -13.80
C LEU A 341 -1.03 -0.24 -12.91
N SER A 342 -0.86 1.00 -12.46
CA SER A 342 0.20 1.37 -11.50
C SER A 342 0.02 0.63 -10.17
N GLY A 343 -1.21 0.56 -9.63
CA GLY A 343 -1.53 -0.20 -8.43
C GLY A 343 -1.22 -1.69 -8.59
N ALA A 344 -1.55 -2.28 -9.73
CA ALA A 344 -1.20 -3.67 -10.04
C ALA A 344 0.31 -3.89 -10.12
N SER A 345 1.05 -2.97 -10.75
CA SER A 345 2.52 -3.02 -10.80
C SER A 345 3.15 -2.92 -9.41
N GLN A 346 2.60 -2.08 -8.52
CA GLN A 346 3.01 -2.04 -7.11
C GLN A 346 2.78 -3.39 -6.42
N SER A 347 1.59 -3.95 -6.57
CA SER A 347 1.22 -5.23 -5.96
C SER A 347 2.11 -6.37 -6.46
N LEU A 348 2.43 -6.41 -7.76
CA LEU A 348 3.40 -7.35 -8.33
C LEU A 348 4.81 -7.13 -7.77
N GLY A 349 5.26 -5.88 -7.64
CA GLY A 349 6.54 -5.54 -7.04
C GLY A 349 6.63 -6.01 -5.57
N MET A 350 5.57 -5.83 -4.78
CA MET A 350 5.47 -6.35 -3.41
C MET A 350 5.56 -7.88 -3.38
N ALA A 351 4.78 -8.55 -4.25
CA ALA A 351 4.74 -10.01 -4.32
C ALA A 351 6.11 -10.61 -4.71
N LEU A 352 6.69 -10.11 -5.79
CA LEU A 352 8.01 -10.57 -6.26
C LEU A 352 9.11 -10.29 -5.24
N GLY A 353 9.07 -9.12 -4.59
CA GLY A 353 10.02 -8.76 -3.52
C GLY A 353 9.95 -9.72 -2.34
N ALA A 354 8.74 -10.01 -1.86
CA ALA A 354 8.54 -10.92 -0.73
C ALA A 354 9.03 -12.34 -1.03
N VAL A 355 8.70 -12.90 -2.21
CA VAL A 355 9.19 -14.23 -2.61
C VAL A 355 10.71 -14.23 -2.78
N ALA A 356 11.24 -13.28 -3.54
CA ALA A 356 12.68 -13.21 -3.81
C ALA A 356 13.49 -13.03 -2.52
N GLY A 357 13.01 -12.20 -1.58
CA GLY A 357 13.63 -12.06 -0.26
C GLY A 357 13.68 -13.37 0.51
N GLY A 358 12.57 -14.12 0.53
CA GLY A 358 12.51 -15.41 1.23
C GLY A 358 13.39 -16.50 0.63
N LEU A 359 13.63 -16.46 -0.69
CA LEU A 359 14.53 -17.40 -1.37
C LEU A 359 16.01 -17.12 -1.09
N LEU A 360 16.38 -15.90 -0.70
CA LEU A 360 17.75 -15.51 -0.36
C LEU A 360 18.12 -15.78 1.09
N ILE A 361 17.13 -16.08 1.94
CA ILE A 361 17.29 -16.30 3.36
C ILE A 361 17.29 -17.80 3.65
N SER A 362 18.17 -18.24 4.56
CA SER A 362 18.19 -19.60 5.09
C SER A 362 18.40 -19.57 6.59
N ARG A 363 18.26 -20.72 7.26
CA ARG A 363 18.57 -20.86 8.68
C ARG A 363 19.76 -21.80 8.87
N ASP A 364 20.65 -21.43 9.78
CA ASP A 364 21.75 -22.29 10.18
C ASP A 364 21.30 -23.36 11.19
N ALA A 365 22.25 -24.23 11.64
CA ALA A 365 21.99 -25.26 12.61
C ALA A 365 21.51 -24.74 13.98
N ASN A 366 21.77 -23.47 14.30
CA ASN A 366 21.35 -22.80 15.53
C ASN A 366 19.99 -22.09 15.38
N GLY A 367 19.38 -22.15 14.19
CA GLY A 367 18.12 -21.46 13.88
C GLY A 367 18.28 -19.97 13.55
N LEU A 368 19.52 -19.47 13.45
CA LEU A 368 19.79 -18.08 13.08
C LEU A 368 19.54 -17.86 11.59
N VAL A 369 19.04 -16.69 11.24
CA VAL A 369 18.83 -16.27 9.86
C VAL A 369 20.16 -15.92 9.20
N VAL A 370 20.50 -16.62 8.12
CA VAL A 370 21.68 -16.41 7.33
C VAL A 370 21.30 -15.89 5.95
N GLY A 371 22.14 -15.07 5.35
CA GLY A 371 21.89 -14.53 3.99
C GLY A 371 20.98 -13.30 3.97
N TYR A 372 20.52 -12.79 5.11
CA TYR A 372 19.61 -11.63 5.12
C TYR A 372 20.23 -10.39 4.48
N TRP A 373 21.56 -10.20 4.56
CA TRP A 373 22.27 -9.13 3.86
C TRP A 373 22.15 -9.22 2.32
N LEU A 374 21.93 -10.43 1.76
CA LEU A 374 21.70 -10.60 0.33
C LEU A 374 20.39 -9.92 -0.11
N THR A 375 19.37 -9.92 0.76
CA THR A 375 18.12 -9.20 0.48
C THR A 375 18.36 -7.69 0.43
N ALA A 376 19.25 -7.15 1.30
CA ALA A 376 19.65 -5.76 1.25
C ALA A 376 20.44 -5.43 -0.02
N ALA A 377 21.37 -6.28 -0.42
CA ALA A 377 22.17 -6.12 -1.64
C ALA A 377 21.29 -6.15 -2.90
N ALA A 378 20.39 -7.14 -3.00
CA ALA A 378 19.42 -7.22 -4.09
C ALA A 378 18.45 -6.02 -4.08
N GLY A 379 17.95 -5.63 -2.91
CA GLY A 379 17.11 -4.45 -2.75
C GLY A 379 17.83 -3.16 -3.19
N PHE A 380 19.10 -3.00 -2.86
CA PHE A 380 19.88 -1.85 -3.32
C PHE A 380 20.13 -1.88 -4.83
N ALA A 381 20.40 -3.04 -5.41
CA ALA A 381 20.52 -3.18 -6.87
C ALA A 381 19.22 -2.78 -7.58
N LEU A 382 18.06 -3.19 -7.04
CA LEU A 382 16.73 -2.76 -7.53
C LEU A 382 16.51 -1.26 -7.37
N ALA A 383 17.00 -0.67 -6.28
CA ALA A 383 16.95 0.77 -6.07
C ALA A 383 17.75 1.52 -7.14
N LEU A 384 18.98 1.07 -7.47
CA LEU A 384 19.79 1.65 -8.55
C LEU A 384 19.11 1.49 -9.92
N LEU A 385 18.53 0.30 -10.18
CA LEU A 385 17.77 0.06 -11.41
C LEU A 385 16.55 0.98 -11.50
N SER A 386 15.86 1.23 -10.38
CA SER A 386 14.73 2.17 -10.35
C SER A 386 15.15 3.60 -10.70
N LEU A 387 16.38 4.04 -10.33
CA LEU A 387 16.93 5.33 -10.74
C LEU A 387 17.20 5.39 -12.24
N ALA A 388 17.77 4.31 -12.79
CA ALA A 388 18.02 4.24 -14.23
C ALA A 388 16.72 4.29 -15.05
N VAL A 389 15.69 3.58 -14.58
CA VAL A 389 14.35 3.59 -15.19
C VAL A 389 13.66 4.96 -15.03
N LEU A 390 13.82 5.62 -13.88
CA LEU A 390 13.25 6.94 -13.63
C LEU A 390 13.71 7.99 -14.67
N ASN A 391 14.95 7.89 -15.13
CA ASN A 391 15.48 8.80 -16.16
C ASN A 391 14.76 8.66 -17.52
N LYS A 392 14.02 7.57 -17.74
CA LYS A 392 13.21 7.32 -18.94
C LYS A 392 11.75 7.72 -18.78
N VAL A 393 11.32 8.05 -17.54
CA VAL A 393 9.95 8.47 -17.25
C VAL A 393 9.81 9.96 -17.51
N SER A 394 9.00 10.32 -18.49
CA SER A 394 8.64 11.71 -18.76
C SER A 394 7.55 12.15 -17.80
N VAL A 395 7.85 13.16 -17.00
CA VAL A 395 6.90 13.80 -16.09
C VAL A 395 6.27 14.98 -16.83
N HIS A 396 4.98 14.95 -17.08
CA HIS A 396 4.27 16.08 -17.65
C HIS A 396 4.27 17.21 -16.60
N ALA A 397 5.00 18.28 -16.87
CA ALA A 397 4.87 19.51 -16.09
C ALA A 397 3.43 19.98 -16.23
N ASN A 398 2.75 20.25 -15.11
CA ASN A 398 1.49 21.00 -15.14
C ASN A 398 1.80 22.34 -15.78
N THR A 399 1.57 22.48 -17.07
CA THR A 399 1.47 23.80 -17.71
C THR A 399 0.25 24.45 -17.06
N PRO A 400 0.37 25.54 -16.32
CA PRO A 400 -0.80 26.27 -15.86
C PRO A 400 -1.59 26.61 -17.12
N SER A 401 -2.87 26.31 -17.13
CA SER A 401 -3.78 26.75 -18.18
C SER A 401 -3.89 28.28 -18.10
N THR A 402 -2.90 28.98 -18.65
CA THR A 402 -2.96 30.39 -18.96
C THR A 402 -3.74 30.53 -20.25
N THR A 403 -5.03 30.35 -20.17
CA THR A 403 -5.98 31.00 -21.06
C THR A 403 -6.94 31.78 -20.18
N VAL A 404 -6.42 32.86 -19.63
CA VAL A 404 -7.29 33.99 -19.29
C VAL A 404 -7.73 34.57 -20.63
N VAL A 405 -8.88 34.11 -21.09
CA VAL A 405 -9.64 34.86 -22.09
C VAL A 405 -10.07 36.14 -21.37
N SER A 406 -9.34 37.21 -21.65
CA SER A 406 -9.80 38.52 -21.28
C SER A 406 -11.19 38.74 -21.91
N PRO A 407 -12.20 39.17 -21.13
CA PRO A 407 -13.49 39.56 -21.71
C PRO A 407 -13.24 40.75 -22.62
N GLN A 408 -13.46 40.58 -23.92
CA GLN A 408 -13.60 41.73 -24.82
C GLN A 408 -14.89 42.46 -24.42
N PHE A 409 -14.75 43.61 -23.77
CA PHE A 409 -15.83 44.54 -23.62
C PHE A 409 -16.10 45.14 -25.01
N PRO A 410 -17.36 45.10 -25.51
CA PRO A 410 -17.73 45.83 -26.72
C PRO A 410 -17.52 47.32 -26.43
N GLY A 411 -16.75 47.98 -27.31
CA GLY A 411 -16.56 49.44 -27.27
C GLY A 411 -17.87 50.19 -27.48
N PRO A 412 -17.98 51.43 -26.99
CA PRO A 412 -19.19 52.22 -27.18
C PRO A 412 -19.40 52.53 -28.67
N GLU A 413 -20.56 52.17 -29.16
CA GLU A 413 -21.04 52.64 -30.48
C GLU A 413 -21.17 54.14 -30.48
N SER A 414 -20.41 54.77 -31.36
CA SER A 414 -20.54 56.20 -31.68
C SER A 414 -21.75 56.36 -32.60
N GLY A 415 -22.80 56.98 -32.05
CA GLY A 415 -23.90 57.52 -32.76
C GLY A 415 -24.03 59.01 -32.42
#